data_d350fe71660a38b3090d1c6fb298986c
#
_entry.id   d350fe71660a38b3090d1c6fb298986c
#
_cell.length_a   1.000
_cell.length_b   1.000
_cell.length_c   1.000
_cell.angle_alpha   90.00
_cell.angle_beta   90.00
_cell.angle_gamma   90.00
#
_symmetry.space_group_name_H-M   'P 1'
#
loop_
_entity.id
_entity.type
_entity.pdbx_description
1 polymer ?
#
loop_
_entity_poly.entity_id
_entity_poly.type
_entity_poly.pdbx_seq_one_letter_code
_entity_poly.pdbx_strand_id
1 'polypeptide(L)'
;DRFTSPVEGANEIKDEVYKRFGFTVNVGISSRKVLAKMASDFEKPNKVHTLFPEEVPVKMWPLPIGELFMAGRSSVETMKKLEIYTIGDLANTDPAILELHLKSHGRKLWEFANGLDDSEVESVRAEAKGVGNSTTLPKDLTTEEEALPVLKNLAASVGRRLRKAGQKAGMVSVEIKYH
;
A
#
# COMPACT_ATOMS: atom_id res chain seq x y z
N ASP A 1 29.15 0.61 -10.16
CA ASP A 1 27.94 1.41 -9.86
C ASP A 1 27.86 2.55 -10.88
N ARG A 2 26.65 2.77 -11.44
CA ARG A 2 26.41 3.79 -12.48
C ARG A 2 26.25 5.19 -11.90
N PHE A 3 25.83 5.29 -10.63
CA PHE A 3 25.51 6.54 -9.96
C PHE A 3 26.44 6.82 -8.79
N THR A 4 26.75 8.09 -8.54
CA THR A 4 27.59 8.53 -7.44
C THR A 4 26.79 8.56 -6.11
N SER A 5 25.47 8.71 -6.19
CA SER A 5 24.58 8.70 -5.02
C SER A 5 23.19 8.16 -5.37
N PRO A 6 22.43 7.64 -4.39
CA PRO A 6 21.03 7.24 -4.57
C PRO A 6 20.14 8.38 -5.05
N VAL A 7 20.40 9.61 -4.62
CA VAL A 7 19.63 10.81 -5.02
C VAL A 7 19.84 11.13 -6.49
N GLU A 8 21.08 11.02 -6.99
CA GLU A 8 21.38 11.20 -8.41
C GLU A 8 20.64 10.17 -9.27
N GLY A 9 20.71 8.89 -8.90
CA GLY A 9 20.00 7.82 -9.58
C GLY A 9 18.50 8.02 -9.60
N ALA A 10 17.92 8.45 -8.48
CA ALA A 10 16.49 8.74 -8.37
C ALA A 10 16.06 9.90 -9.29
N ASN A 11 16.86 10.96 -9.37
CA ASN A 11 16.58 12.08 -10.28
C ASN A 11 16.69 11.65 -11.75
N GLU A 12 17.70 10.87 -12.11
CA GLU A 12 17.83 10.36 -13.50
C GLU A 12 16.62 9.50 -13.87
N ILE A 13 16.20 8.58 -12.99
CA ILE A 13 15.01 7.74 -13.22
C ILE A 13 13.76 8.60 -13.42
N LYS A 14 13.55 9.56 -12.52
CA LYS A 14 12.41 10.49 -12.56
C LYS A 14 12.37 11.27 -13.89
N ASP A 15 13.49 11.84 -14.28
CA ASP A 15 13.60 12.66 -15.47
C ASP A 15 13.48 11.83 -16.77
N GLU A 16 14.00 10.61 -16.77
CA GLU A 16 13.88 9.68 -17.89
C GLU A 16 12.43 9.19 -18.07
N VAL A 17 11.71 8.94 -16.97
CA VAL A 17 10.27 8.62 -17.03
C VAL A 17 9.49 9.77 -17.63
N TYR A 18 9.76 11.00 -17.18
CA TYR A 18 9.10 12.19 -17.74
C TYR A 18 9.40 12.37 -19.23
N LYS A 19 10.66 12.24 -19.61
CA LYS A 19 11.11 12.39 -21.00
C LYS A 19 10.51 11.35 -21.93
N ARG A 20 10.43 10.09 -21.51
CA ARG A 20 9.93 8.98 -22.36
C ARG A 20 8.41 8.87 -22.40
N PHE A 21 7.75 9.16 -21.30
CA PHE A 21 6.33 8.83 -21.14
C PHE A 21 5.44 10.05 -20.84
N GLY A 22 6.00 11.21 -20.57
CA GLY A 22 5.27 12.46 -20.34
C GLY A 22 4.54 12.56 -18.99
N PHE A 23 4.76 11.61 -18.06
CA PHE A 23 4.18 11.69 -16.72
C PHE A 23 5.25 11.79 -15.63
N THR A 24 4.87 12.32 -14.49
CA THR A 24 5.76 12.53 -13.35
C THR A 24 5.71 11.36 -12.38
N VAL A 25 6.84 11.10 -11.71
CA VAL A 25 6.93 10.13 -10.61
C VAL A 25 7.58 10.79 -9.40
N ASN A 26 7.20 10.34 -8.20
CA ASN A 26 7.90 10.67 -6.98
C ASN A 26 8.76 9.49 -6.53
N VAL A 27 9.94 9.80 -6.00
CA VAL A 27 10.88 8.78 -5.54
C VAL A 27 11.20 9.03 -4.08
N GLY A 28 10.97 8.03 -3.24
CA GLY A 28 11.41 8.02 -1.84
C GLY A 28 12.64 7.14 -1.67
N ILE A 29 13.61 7.62 -0.92
CA ILE A 29 14.88 6.95 -0.68
C ILE A 29 15.04 6.69 0.81
N SER A 30 15.33 5.45 1.18
CA SER A 30 15.65 5.05 2.56
C SER A 30 16.36 3.71 2.59
N SER A 31 16.87 3.34 3.76
CA SER A 31 17.37 2.00 4.07
C SER A 31 16.24 1.01 4.44
N ARG A 32 14.99 1.47 4.59
CA ARG A 32 13.81 0.68 4.94
C ARG A 32 12.68 0.92 3.94
N LYS A 33 11.97 -0.13 3.52
CA LYS A 33 10.91 -0.03 2.51
C LYS A 33 9.77 0.89 2.94
N VAL A 34 9.32 0.77 4.19
CA VAL A 34 8.25 1.64 4.73
C VAL A 34 8.66 3.10 4.71
N LEU A 35 9.90 3.42 5.08
CA LEU A 35 10.39 4.80 5.08
C LEU A 35 10.55 5.34 3.65
N ALA A 36 11.05 4.55 2.71
CA ALA A 36 11.11 4.93 1.30
C ALA A 36 9.69 5.19 0.75
N LYS A 37 8.70 4.37 1.14
CA LYS A 37 7.30 4.59 0.76
C LYS A 37 6.75 5.88 1.36
N MET A 38 6.99 6.16 2.63
CA MET A 38 6.59 7.42 3.27
C MET A 38 7.23 8.63 2.60
N ALA A 39 8.54 8.59 2.34
CA ALA A 39 9.26 9.66 1.65
C ALA A 39 8.66 9.99 0.27
N SER A 40 8.23 8.98 -0.48
CA SER A 40 7.63 9.19 -1.81
C SER A 40 6.28 9.92 -1.77
N ASP A 41 5.67 10.03 -0.59
CA ASP A 41 4.37 10.66 -0.40
C ASP A 41 4.44 12.09 0.24
N PHE A 42 5.61 12.55 0.69
CA PHE A 42 5.76 13.83 1.39
C PHE A 42 5.32 15.04 0.57
N GLU A 43 5.78 15.14 -0.64
CA GLU A 43 5.43 16.24 -1.54
C GLU A 43 5.32 15.71 -2.98
N LYS A 44 4.29 16.12 -3.69
CA LYS A 44 3.98 15.74 -5.07
C LYS A 44 3.66 16.99 -5.89
N PRO A 45 3.85 16.99 -7.21
CA PRO A 45 4.42 15.94 -8.06
C PRO A 45 5.93 16.09 -8.29
N ASN A 46 6.54 15.05 -8.87
CA ASN A 46 7.88 15.08 -9.49
C ASN A 46 9.02 15.41 -8.53
N LYS A 47 8.97 14.83 -7.32
CA LYS A 47 9.95 15.07 -6.24
C LYS A 47 10.77 13.83 -5.91
N VAL A 48 11.94 14.08 -5.33
CA VAL A 48 12.80 13.06 -4.71
C VAL A 48 12.99 13.45 -3.25
N HIS A 49 12.67 12.53 -2.33
CA HIS A 49 12.82 12.76 -0.90
C HIS A 49 13.58 11.61 -0.25
N THR A 50 14.33 11.93 0.80
CA THR A 50 14.91 10.96 1.72
C THR A 50 14.11 10.89 3.01
N LEU A 51 14.10 9.71 3.61
CA LEU A 51 13.64 9.50 4.98
C LEU A 51 14.45 8.34 5.59
N PHE A 52 15.57 8.64 6.19
CA PHE A 52 16.37 7.66 6.92
C PHE A 52 15.89 7.54 8.37
N PRO A 53 16.24 6.46 9.10
CA PRO A 53 15.75 6.26 10.47
C PRO A 53 15.99 7.45 11.41
N GLU A 54 17.12 8.11 11.30
CA GLU A 54 17.46 9.30 12.08
C GLU A 54 16.61 10.54 11.75
N GLU A 55 15.99 10.57 10.58
CA GLU A 55 15.12 11.67 10.12
C GLU A 55 13.65 11.49 10.55
N VAL A 56 13.26 10.29 11.01
CA VAL A 56 11.88 9.92 11.36
C VAL A 56 11.25 10.88 12.37
N PRO A 57 11.91 11.26 13.49
CA PRO A 57 11.30 12.16 14.47
C PRO A 57 11.03 13.56 13.91
N VAL A 58 11.84 14.03 12.96
CA VAL A 58 11.75 15.38 12.40
C VAL A 58 10.82 15.44 11.21
N LYS A 59 10.89 14.46 10.29
CA LYS A 59 10.16 14.51 9.02
C LYS A 59 8.83 13.75 9.04
N MET A 60 8.72 12.67 9.82
CA MET A 60 7.55 11.78 9.78
C MET A 60 6.63 11.94 10.99
N TRP A 61 7.16 12.04 12.20
CA TRP A 61 6.35 12.13 13.41
C TRP A 61 5.38 13.32 13.46
N PRO A 62 5.70 14.52 12.92
CA PRO A 62 4.74 15.63 12.91
C PRO A 62 3.54 15.43 11.99
N LEU A 63 3.59 14.44 11.09
CA LEU A 63 2.52 14.20 10.12
C LEU A 63 1.26 13.64 10.80
N PRO A 64 0.06 13.97 10.26
CA PRO A 64 -1.18 13.38 10.71
C PRO A 64 -1.14 11.85 10.63
N ILE A 65 -1.77 11.17 11.59
CA ILE A 65 -1.79 9.70 11.66
C ILE A 65 -2.34 9.03 10.37
N GLY A 66 -3.22 9.71 9.65
CA GLY A 66 -3.77 9.20 8.39
C GLY A 66 -2.78 9.15 7.23
N GLU A 67 -1.64 9.83 7.35
CA GLU A 67 -0.56 9.79 6.35
C GLU A 67 0.33 8.55 6.49
N LEU A 68 0.27 7.85 7.64
CA LEU A 68 1.08 6.66 7.83
C LEU A 68 0.66 5.54 6.87
N PHE A 69 1.64 4.98 6.19
CA PHE A 69 1.42 3.83 5.30
C PHE A 69 0.69 2.69 6.04
N MET A 70 -0.35 2.16 5.42
CA MET A 70 -1.28 1.16 5.97
C MET A 70 -2.22 1.64 7.09
N ALA A 71 -2.20 2.89 7.52
CA ALA A 71 -3.21 3.44 8.41
C ALA A 71 -4.51 3.73 7.61
N GLY A 72 -5.33 2.72 7.42
CA GLY A 72 -6.62 2.85 6.76
C GLY A 72 -7.63 3.62 7.60
N ARG A 73 -8.73 4.11 6.99
CA ARG A 73 -9.76 4.95 7.63
C ARG A 73 -10.24 4.40 8.97
N SER A 74 -10.57 3.11 9.05
CA SER A 74 -11.04 2.49 10.29
C SER A 74 -9.98 2.49 11.40
N SER A 75 -8.71 2.23 11.06
CA SER A 75 -7.60 2.29 12.02
C SER A 75 -7.38 3.72 12.52
N VAL A 76 -7.43 4.69 11.62
CA VAL A 76 -7.32 6.12 11.97
C VAL A 76 -8.44 6.56 12.91
N GLU A 77 -9.69 6.17 12.65
CA GLU A 77 -10.83 6.45 13.54
C GLU A 77 -10.65 5.83 14.93
N THR A 78 -10.11 4.61 14.98
CA THR A 78 -9.80 3.94 16.27
C THR A 78 -8.68 4.67 17.01
N MET A 79 -7.60 5.01 16.34
CA MET A 79 -6.46 5.73 16.94
C MET A 79 -6.87 7.11 17.46
N LYS A 80 -7.70 7.86 16.73
CA LYS A 80 -8.23 9.14 17.19
C LYS A 80 -9.07 9.04 18.47
N LYS A 81 -9.80 7.92 18.67
CA LYS A 81 -10.51 7.66 19.95
C LYS A 81 -9.56 7.40 21.11
N LEU A 82 -8.32 7.04 20.83
CA LEU A 82 -7.23 6.87 21.80
C LEU A 82 -6.35 8.14 21.92
N GLU A 83 -6.82 9.27 21.39
CA GLU A 83 -6.11 10.56 21.37
C GLU A 83 -4.78 10.54 20.60
N ILE A 84 -4.64 9.62 19.63
CA ILE A 84 -3.49 9.50 18.75
C ILE A 84 -3.81 10.23 17.44
N TYR A 85 -3.23 11.40 17.23
CA TYR A 85 -3.52 12.28 16.10
C TYR A 85 -2.37 12.35 15.09
N THR A 86 -1.13 12.17 15.57
CA THR A 86 0.08 12.21 14.76
C THR A 86 0.78 10.86 14.72
N ILE A 87 1.69 10.70 13.76
CA ILE A 87 2.55 9.50 13.70
C ILE A 87 3.45 9.45 14.94
N GLY A 88 3.89 10.60 15.45
CA GLY A 88 4.67 10.69 16.68
C GLY A 88 3.89 10.25 17.92
N ASP A 89 2.59 10.59 18.03
CA ASP A 89 1.75 10.09 19.12
C ASP A 89 1.69 8.56 19.10
N LEU A 90 1.48 7.99 17.90
CA LEU A 90 1.47 6.53 17.73
C LEU A 90 2.80 5.90 18.11
N ALA A 91 3.93 6.47 17.65
CA ALA A 91 5.26 5.95 17.93
C ALA A 91 5.59 5.89 19.43
N ASN A 92 5.05 6.84 20.20
CA ASN A 92 5.25 6.95 21.64
C ASN A 92 4.16 6.25 22.48
N THR A 93 3.15 5.67 21.86
CA THR A 93 2.10 4.90 22.56
C THR A 93 2.62 3.49 22.89
N ASP A 94 2.17 2.95 24.05
CA ASP A 94 2.46 1.55 24.37
C ASP A 94 1.83 0.61 23.33
N PRO A 95 2.64 -0.21 22.65
CA PRO A 95 2.13 -1.14 21.63
C PRO A 95 1.09 -2.13 22.16
N ALA A 96 1.07 -2.43 23.45
CA ALA A 96 0.04 -3.29 24.05
C ALA A 96 -1.37 -2.67 23.98
N ILE A 97 -1.48 -1.34 24.12
CA ILE A 97 -2.74 -0.61 23.96
C ILE A 97 -3.23 -0.72 22.51
N LEU A 98 -2.30 -0.58 21.56
CA LEU A 98 -2.63 -0.68 20.14
C LEU A 98 -3.05 -2.11 19.75
N GLU A 99 -2.40 -3.12 20.30
CA GLU A 99 -2.77 -4.52 20.08
C GLU A 99 -4.16 -4.86 20.65
N LEU A 100 -4.53 -4.26 21.78
CA LEU A 100 -5.86 -4.44 22.36
C LEU A 100 -6.98 -3.97 21.42
N HIS A 101 -6.77 -2.85 20.73
CA HIS A 101 -7.79 -2.21 19.89
C HIS A 101 -7.71 -2.57 18.39
N LEU A 102 -6.51 -2.81 17.88
CA LEU A 102 -6.22 -3.04 16.47
C LEU A 102 -5.59 -4.40 16.19
N LYS A 103 -5.42 -5.23 17.22
CA LYS A 103 -4.77 -6.55 17.16
C LYS A 103 -3.34 -6.45 16.56
N SER A 104 -2.90 -7.46 15.83
CA SER A 104 -1.59 -7.48 15.18
C SER A 104 -1.35 -6.30 14.24
N HIS A 105 -2.41 -5.70 13.70
CA HIS A 105 -2.29 -4.53 12.85
C HIS A 105 -1.84 -3.28 13.63
N GLY A 106 -2.27 -3.14 14.89
CA GLY A 106 -1.83 -2.06 15.78
C GLY A 106 -0.33 -2.09 16.02
N ARG A 107 0.21 -3.29 16.31
CA ARG A 107 1.66 -3.48 16.46
C ARG A 107 2.41 -3.12 15.18
N LYS A 108 1.90 -3.56 14.02
CA LYS A 108 2.53 -3.25 12.74
C LYS A 108 2.56 -1.76 12.43
N LEU A 109 1.49 -1.04 12.73
CA LEU A 109 1.46 0.41 12.59
C LEU A 109 2.44 1.11 13.54
N TRP A 110 2.58 0.63 14.78
CA TRP A 110 3.58 1.13 15.72
C TRP A 110 5.01 0.90 15.24
N GLU A 111 5.32 -0.29 14.72
CA GLU A 111 6.62 -0.57 14.10
C GLU A 111 6.90 0.42 12.97
N PHE A 112 5.96 0.64 12.08
CA PHE A 112 6.10 1.57 10.97
C PHE A 112 6.27 3.02 11.42
N ALA A 113 5.55 3.46 12.45
CA ALA A 113 5.71 4.79 13.04
C ALA A 113 7.10 5.01 13.64
N ASN A 114 7.75 3.95 14.10
CA ASN A 114 9.13 3.93 14.59
C ASN A 114 10.17 3.64 13.48
N GLY A 115 9.75 3.56 12.22
CA GLY A 115 10.63 3.27 11.09
C GLY A 115 11.17 1.84 11.07
N LEU A 116 10.53 0.91 11.79
CA LEU A 116 10.93 -0.48 11.87
C LEU A 116 10.25 -1.29 10.74
N ASP A 117 11.06 -1.80 9.83
CA ASP A 117 10.60 -2.65 8.72
C ASP A 117 11.75 -3.54 8.25
N ASP A 118 11.65 -4.82 8.54
CA ASP A 118 12.66 -5.82 8.19
C ASP A 118 12.35 -6.53 6.86
N SER A 119 11.34 -6.06 6.12
CA SER A 119 11.00 -6.64 4.84
C SER A 119 12.09 -6.38 3.80
N GLU A 120 12.57 -7.45 3.16
CA GLU A 120 13.58 -7.37 2.11
C GLU A 120 12.98 -6.93 0.77
N VAL A 121 13.82 -6.33 -0.08
CA VAL A 121 13.46 -6.06 -1.48
C VAL A 121 13.57 -7.36 -2.26
N GLU A 122 12.43 -7.91 -2.67
CA GLU A 122 12.38 -9.13 -3.46
C GLU A 122 12.79 -8.83 -4.91
N SER A 123 13.85 -9.49 -5.38
CA SER A 123 14.32 -9.41 -6.77
C SER A 123 13.53 -10.29 -7.74
N VAL A 124 12.83 -11.29 -7.22
CA VAL A 124 12.02 -12.24 -8.00
C VAL A 124 10.54 -12.03 -7.63
N ARG A 125 9.71 -11.90 -8.65
CA ARG A 125 8.27 -11.78 -8.44
C ARG A 125 7.72 -13.10 -7.89
N ALA A 126 7.13 -13.05 -6.71
CA ALA A 126 6.45 -14.20 -6.12
C ALA A 126 5.30 -14.67 -7.04
N GLU A 127 5.03 -15.97 -7.03
CA GLU A 127 3.87 -16.52 -7.74
C GLU A 127 2.57 -15.90 -7.21
N ALA A 128 1.64 -15.67 -8.12
CA ALA A 128 0.34 -15.09 -7.76
C ALA A 128 -0.43 -16.05 -6.85
N LYS A 129 -0.77 -15.60 -5.64
CA LYS A 129 -1.55 -16.36 -4.64
C LYS A 129 -3.01 -16.55 -5.05
N GLY A 130 -3.50 -15.76 -6.01
CA GLY A 130 -4.87 -15.83 -6.49
C GLY A 130 -5.06 -15.08 -7.80
N VAL A 131 -6.08 -15.46 -8.54
CA VAL A 131 -6.53 -14.77 -9.76
C VAL A 131 -7.96 -14.32 -9.55
N GLY A 132 -8.17 -13.01 -9.48
CA GLY A 132 -9.49 -12.40 -9.30
C GLY A 132 -9.87 -11.49 -10.46
N ASN A 133 -11.17 -11.24 -10.60
CA ASN A 133 -11.71 -10.20 -11.46
C ASN A 133 -12.97 -9.64 -10.79
N SER A 134 -13.18 -8.32 -10.92
CA SER A 134 -14.34 -7.62 -10.38
C SER A 134 -14.82 -6.56 -11.36
N THR A 135 -16.06 -6.15 -11.23
CA THR A 135 -16.60 -5.02 -11.98
C THR A 135 -17.58 -4.25 -11.10
N THR A 136 -17.57 -2.93 -11.23
CA THR A 136 -18.62 -2.08 -10.69
C THR A 136 -19.66 -1.88 -11.77
N LEU A 137 -20.92 -2.13 -11.43
CA LEU A 137 -21.99 -2.04 -12.38
C LEU A 137 -22.51 -0.60 -12.49
N PRO A 138 -23.01 -0.17 -13.67
CA PRO A 138 -23.55 1.17 -13.85
C PRO A 138 -24.89 1.39 -13.14
N LYS A 139 -25.57 0.30 -12.78
CA LYS A 139 -26.81 0.28 -11.99
C LYS A 139 -26.83 -0.95 -11.11
N ASP A 140 -27.60 -0.88 -10.02
CA ASP A 140 -27.80 -2.02 -9.13
C ASP A 140 -28.61 -3.12 -9.83
N LEU A 141 -28.27 -4.36 -9.49
CA LEU A 141 -29.00 -5.54 -9.94
C LEU A 141 -29.91 -6.01 -8.82
N THR A 142 -31.14 -6.35 -9.17
CA THR A 142 -32.14 -6.74 -8.18
C THR A 142 -32.54 -8.21 -8.29
N THR A 143 -32.11 -8.90 -9.35
CA THR A 143 -32.44 -10.30 -9.60
C THR A 143 -31.23 -11.16 -9.89
N GLU A 144 -31.36 -12.46 -9.69
CA GLU A 144 -30.34 -13.46 -10.02
C GLU A 144 -30.09 -13.52 -11.53
N GLU A 145 -31.15 -13.42 -12.32
CA GLU A 145 -31.09 -13.48 -13.78
C GLU A 145 -30.24 -12.35 -14.36
N GLU A 146 -30.27 -11.17 -13.75
CA GLU A 146 -29.42 -10.04 -14.13
C GLU A 146 -27.94 -10.24 -13.68
N ALA A 147 -27.71 -10.85 -12.50
CA ALA A 147 -26.40 -11.06 -11.94
C ALA A 147 -25.61 -12.20 -12.64
N LEU A 148 -26.30 -13.27 -13.05
CA LEU A 148 -25.71 -14.47 -13.59
C LEU A 148 -24.83 -14.24 -14.85
N PRO A 149 -25.22 -13.44 -15.85
CA PRO A 149 -24.37 -13.13 -16.99
C PRO A 149 -23.09 -12.41 -16.61
N VAL A 150 -23.15 -11.49 -15.65
CA VAL A 150 -21.99 -10.75 -15.14
C VAL A 150 -21.01 -11.71 -14.47
N LEU A 151 -21.49 -12.56 -13.56
CA LEU A 151 -20.67 -13.56 -12.88
C LEU A 151 -20.04 -14.55 -13.85
N LYS A 152 -20.79 -15.02 -14.88
CA LYS A 152 -20.26 -15.90 -15.93
C LYS A 152 -19.12 -15.24 -16.70
N ASN A 153 -19.23 -13.96 -17.05
CA ASN A 153 -18.18 -13.21 -17.74
C ASN A 153 -16.92 -13.04 -16.87
N LEU A 154 -17.10 -12.71 -15.59
CA LEU A 154 -16.00 -12.61 -14.64
C LEU A 154 -15.29 -13.96 -14.45
N ALA A 155 -16.04 -15.03 -14.26
CA ALA A 155 -15.53 -16.39 -14.10
C ALA A 155 -14.80 -16.87 -15.37
N ALA A 156 -15.34 -16.60 -16.56
CA ALA A 156 -14.67 -16.92 -17.84
C ALA A 156 -13.33 -16.22 -17.97
N SER A 157 -13.25 -14.96 -17.57
CA SER A 157 -12.00 -14.19 -17.56
C SER A 157 -10.96 -14.78 -16.61
N VAL A 158 -11.37 -15.10 -15.38
CA VAL A 158 -10.48 -15.75 -14.37
C VAL A 158 -10.00 -17.11 -14.87
N GLY A 159 -10.92 -17.94 -15.38
CA GLY A 159 -10.59 -19.28 -15.92
C GLY A 159 -9.60 -19.22 -17.08
N ARG A 160 -9.75 -18.24 -17.99
CA ARG A 160 -8.79 -18.03 -19.09
C ARG A 160 -7.39 -17.67 -18.57
N ARG A 161 -7.31 -16.80 -17.55
CA ARG A 161 -6.03 -16.40 -16.95
C ARG A 161 -5.36 -17.54 -16.22
N LEU A 162 -6.11 -18.37 -15.48
CA LEU A 162 -5.60 -19.57 -14.83
C LEU A 162 -5.04 -20.58 -15.85
N ARG A 163 -5.79 -20.87 -16.91
CA ARG A 163 -5.32 -21.78 -17.98
C ARG A 163 -4.05 -21.25 -18.66
N LYS A 164 -3.99 -19.94 -18.94
CA LYS A 164 -2.79 -19.33 -19.54
C LYS A 164 -1.56 -19.45 -18.62
N ALA A 165 -1.77 -19.41 -17.30
CA ALA A 165 -0.72 -19.58 -16.30
C ALA A 165 -0.40 -21.05 -15.96
N GLY A 166 -1.08 -22.03 -16.56
CA GLY A 166 -0.94 -23.45 -16.23
C GLY A 166 -1.40 -23.81 -14.81
N GLN A 167 -2.19 -22.96 -14.19
CA GLN A 167 -2.61 -23.09 -12.78
C GLN A 167 -4.03 -23.64 -12.65
N LYS A 168 -4.29 -24.28 -11.51
CA LYS A 168 -5.62 -24.77 -11.09
C LYS A 168 -6.05 -24.02 -9.82
N ALA A 169 -7.36 -23.77 -9.69
CA ALA A 169 -7.91 -23.21 -8.46
C ALA A 169 -8.13 -24.32 -7.42
N GLY A 170 -7.61 -24.10 -6.21
CA GLY A 170 -7.94 -24.92 -5.04
C GLY A 170 -9.19 -24.42 -4.31
N MET A 171 -9.52 -23.12 -4.49
CA MET A 171 -10.70 -22.49 -3.92
C MET A 171 -11.28 -21.49 -4.91
N VAL A 172 -12.62 -21.39 -4.93
CA VAL A 172 -13.34 -20.36 -5.68
C VAL A 172 -14.20 -19.57 -4.71
N SER A 173 -14.14 -18.25 -4.76
CA SER A 173 -14.98 -17.36 -3.98
C SER A 173 -15.72 -16.37 -4.88
N VAL A 174 -16.93 -16.01 -4.49
CA VAL A 174 -17.72 -14.96 -5.10
C VAL A 174 -18.06 -13.94 -4.02
N GLU A 175 -17.83 -12.67 -4.30
CA GLU A 175 -18.18 -11.57 -3.42
C GLU A 175 -19.19 -10.67 -4.13
N ILE A 176 -20.28 -10.35 -3.43
CA ILE A 176 -21.31 -9.42 -3.89
C ILE A 176 -21.41 -8.31 -2.85
N LYS A 177 -21.22 -7.07 -3.28
CA LYS A 177 -21.37 -5.91 -2.42
C LYS A 177 -22.79 -5.36 -2.60
N TYR A 178 -23.51 -5.33 -1.51
CA TYR A 178 -24.83 -4.70 -1.43
C TYR A 178 -24.69 -3.22 -1.02
N HIS A 179 -25.70 -2.44 -1.37
CA HIS A 179 -25.88 -1.06 -0.87
C HIS A 179 -26.43 -1.04 0.54
#